data_a2e14b59569648d4e1da58fc2d29c827
#
_entry.id   a2e14b59569648d4e1da58fc2d29c827
#
_cell.length_a   1.000
_cell.length_b   1.000
_cell.length_c   1.000
_cell.angle_alpha   90.00
_cell.angle_beta   90.00
_cell.angle_gamma   90.00
#
_symmetry.space_group_name_H-M   'P 1'
#
loop_
_entity.id
_entity.type
_entity.pdbx_description
1 polymer ?
#
loop_
_entity_poly.entity_id
_entity_poly.type
_entity_poly.pdbx_seq_one_letter_code
_entity_poly.pdbx_strand_id
1 'polypeptide(L)'
;MTTDGLRKKIKRYFTEIDAQIQTWEDLVVNIVQGTGDIDLDQLREELEVPDTDWFRYNREAHALTPGIVEAIIHAEERNHDRWVGETRYTFPTLIPNYDGPEHEVILRIVFDSEYHVRLLQAIPDFTEARSVIGLDAHPTMPKWKANTLSSIEKNQIINSDDNHKWRRNQRNLTIVQVGDNKNTWTKKDFSDPKVRILCDELRHKYENGFRTGITAKRFTKDLQQHLTNAGVDSPDTLYFGNEKSVEDFDSEQAGLVAGCISPSSDHIKDWIALLDKDAKPKRDVEDSYQGQKWVGEDADVAEELLADIRENGVLQACGRYARSPQQPDDGAIVYVLTNVLPDEYADKQVDDVSVFGKKEMQILDYVLSHDGVTPNRIDQETDASRKHVHDTLNKCRDYSWLHVDENAGEYNADVFYADRRPDGLVEV
;
A
#
# COMPACT_ATOMS: atom_id res chain seq x y z
N MET A 1 17.60 6.96 7.03
CA MET A 1 18.18 7.62 8.24
C MET A 1 17.03 8.13 9.09
N THR A 2 17.08 8.00 10.43
CA THR A 2 16.06 8.59 11.32
C THR A 2 16.42 10.06 11.62
N THR A 3 15.43 10.86 12.01
CA THR A 3 15.67 12.27 12.43
C THR A 3 16.73 12.35 13.52
N ASP A 4 16.66 11.49 14.55
CA ASP A 4 17.67 11.47 15.64
C ASP A 4 19.05 11.05 15.13
N GLY A 5 19.12 10.15 14.16
CA GLY A 5 20.37 9.75 13.53
C GLY A 5 21.02 10.91 12.76
N LEU A 6 20.22 11.71 12.05
CA LEU A 6 20.70 12.89 11.33
C LEU A 6 21.17 13.99 12.29
N ARG A 7 20.38 14.29 13.34
CA ARG A 7 20.75 15.25 14.39
C ARG A 7 22.11 14.96 15.01
N LYS A 8 22.40 13.70 15.36
CA LYS A 8 23.69 13.28 15.89
C LYS A 8 24.84 13.53 14.90
N LYS A 9 24.62 13.24 13.62
CA LYS A 9 25.64 13.44 12.58
C LYS A 9 25.93 14.93 12.35
N ILE A 10 24.92 15.78 12.32
CA ILE A 10 25.06 17.23 12.19
C ILE A 10 25.80 17.80 13.40
N LYS A 11 25.40 17.43 14.64
CA LYS A 11 26.09 17.85 15.85
C LYS A 11 27.58 17.48 15.82
N ARG A 12 27.89 16.25 15.42
CA ARG A 12 29.28 15.80 15.31
C ARG A 12 30.07 16.57 14.28
N TYR A 13 29.47 16.87 13.14
CA TYR A 13 30.06 17.65 12.08
C TYR A 13 30.35 19.10 12.55
N PHE A 14 29.38 19.77 13.14
CA PHE A 14 29.57 21.15 13.68
C PHE A 14 30.66 21.20 14.76
N THR A 15 30.77 20.17 15.60
CA THR A 15 31.87 20.09 16.57
C THR A 15 33.24 19.96 15.89
N GLU A 16 33.32 19.25 14.77
CA GLU A 16 34.59 19.05 14.04
C GLU A 16 35.09 20.32 13.38
N ILE A 17 34.21 21.08 12.74
CA ILE A 17 34.56 22.34 12.06
C ILE A 17 34.55 23.56 13.00
N ASP A 18 34.31 23.35 14.29
CA ASP A 18 34.20 24.45 15.30
C ASP A 18 33.16 25.52 14.90
N ALA A 19 32.02 25.09 14.36
CA ALA A 19 30.98 25.99 13.90
C ALA A 19 30.36 26.81 15.03
N GLN A 20 29.89 28.00 14.73
CA GLN A 20 29.20 28.91 15.70
C GLN A 20 27.96 28.27 16.31
N ILE A 21 27.28 27.37 15.53
CA ILE A 21 26.14 26.61 15.99
C ILE A 21 26.52 25.14 16.24
N GLN A 22 25.86 24.50 17.19
CA GLN A 22 26.24 23.19 17.64
C GLN A 22 25.15 22.14 17.41
N THR A 23 23.91 22.54 17.13
CA THR A 23 22.78 21.64 17.08
C THR A 23 21.94 21.81 15.80
N TRP A 24 21.24 20.73 15.44
CA TRP A 24 20.21 20.75 14.40
C TRP A 24 19.13 21.80 14.70
N GLU A 25 18.70 21.86 15.94
CA GLU A 25 17.65 22.76 16.40
C GLU A 25 18.04 24.20 16.16
N ASP A 26 19.26 24.58 16.52
CA ASP A 26 19.75 25.97 16.30
C ASP A 26 19.70 26.35 14.82
N LEU A 27 20.13 25.47 13.94
CA LEU A 27 20.10 25.72 12.49
C LEU A 27 18.66 25.84 11.95
N VAL A 28 17.80 24.87 12.24
CA VAL A 28 16.46 24.80 11.63
C VAL A 28 15.52 25.85 12.21
N VAL A 29 15.64 26.20 13.52
CA VAL A 29 14.87 27.29 14.15
C VAL A 29 15.18 28.62 13.47
N ASN A 30 16.45 28.90 13.19
CA ASN A 30 16.83 30.14 12.50
C ASN A 30 16.23 30.25 11.10
N ILE A 31 16.17 29.15 10.38
CA ILE A 31 15.59 29.12 9.03
C ILE A 31 14.07 29.23 9.08
N VAL A 32 13.39 28.46 9.93
CA VAL A 32 11.93 28.44 10.01
C VAL A 32 11.36 29.73 10.62
N GLN A 33 12.01 30.28 11.65
CA GLN A 33 11.52 31.48 12.36
C GLN A 33 12.10 32.78 11.80
N GLY A 34 13.15 32.69 10.99
CA GLY A 34 13.81 33.89 10.46
C GLY A 34 14.33 34.83 11.56
N THR A 35 14.77 34.25 12.69
CA THR A 35 15.17 35.05 13.88
C THR A 35 16.39 35.92 13.63
N GLY A 36 17.20 35.61 12.61
CA GLY A 36 18.39 36.36 12.26
C GLY A 36 19.51 36.31 13.31
N ASP A 37 19.40 35.41 14.30
CA ASP A 37 20.39 35.29 15.37
C ASP A 37 21.68 34.59 14.87
N ILE A 38 21.62 33.93 13.72
CA ILE A 38 22.76 33.29 13.05
C ILE A 38 22.93 33.88 11.66
N ASP A 39 24.15 34.32 11.37
CA ASP A 39 24.54 34.73 10.02
C ASP A 39 24.71 33.45 9.15
N LEU A 40 23.69 33.15 8.36
CA LEU A 40 23.69 31.95 7.49
C LEU A 40 24.72 32.05 6.36
N ASP A 41 25.03 33.25 5.88
CA ASP A 41 26.06 33.44 4.85
C ASP A 41 27.45 33.21 5.44
N GLN A 42 27.71 33.72 6.64
CA GLN A 42 28.94 33.40 7.35
C GLN A 42 29.05 31.91 7.67
N LEU A 43 27.96 31.28 8.15
CA LEU A 43 27.97 29.85 8.40
C LEU A 43 28.30 29.03 7.12
N ARG A 44 27.79 29.46 5.97
CA ARG A 44 28.10 28.83 4.69
C ARG A 44 29.58 28.90 4.34
N GLU A 45 30.22 30.05 4.62
CA GLU A 45 31.66 30.22 4.40
C GLU A 45 32.51 29.36 5.35
N GLU A 46 31.99 29.06 6.54
CA GLU A 46 32.63 28.20 7.54
C GLU A 46 32.48 26.68 7.24
N LEU A 47 31.61 26.29 6.29
CA LEU A 47 31.42 24.89 5.99
C LEU A 47 32.64 24.27 5.28
N GLU A 48 33.39 23.47 6.02
CA GLU A 48 34.51 22.71 5.51
C GLU A 48 34.12 21.23 5.33
N VAL A 49 34.69 20.60 4.32
CA VAL A 49 34.55 19.14 4.13
C VAL A 49 35.73 18.46 4.82
N PRO A 50 35.50 17.75 5.94
CA PRO A 50 36.56 17.02 6.61
C PRO A 50 37.22 16.01 5.68
N ASP A 51 38.47 15.64 5.99
CA ASP A 51 39.19 14.69 5.18
C ASP A 51 38.56 13.29 5.18
N THR A 52 38.96 12.47 4.22
CA THR A 52 38.41 11.13 4.04
C THR A 52 38.62 10.23 5.25
N ASP A 53 39.74 10.38 5.96
CA ASP A 53 40.05 9.57 7.13
C ASP A 53 39.14 9.91 8.33
N TRP A 54 38.73 11.15 8.45
CA TRP A 54 37.76 11.54 9.47
C TRP A 54 36.42 10.77 9.29
N PHE A 55 35.91 10.68 8.07
CA PHE A 55 34.68 9.92 7.80
C PHE A 55 34.85 8.41 8.01
N ARG A 56 36.02 7.86 7.72
CA ARG A 56 36.32 6.43 7.90
C ARG A 56 36.38 6.01 9.35
N TYR A 57 37.02 6.83 10.20
CA TYR A 57 37.30 6.45 11.57
C TYR A 57 36.23 6.93 12.56
N ASN A 58 35.35 7.82 12.14
CA ASN A 58 34.31 8.36 13.00
C ASN A 58 32.94 7.72 12.68
N ARG A 59 32.50 6.79 13.54
CA ARG A 59 31.22 6.06 13.35
C ARG A 59 29.99 6.97 13.34
N GLU A 60 30.05 8.14 13.91
CA GLU A 60 28.96 9.13 13.92
C GLU A 60 29.01 10.08 12.72
N ALA A 61 30.09 10.04 11.94
CA ALA A 61 30.22 10.82 10.72
C ALA A 61 29.47 10.18 9.53
N HIS A 62 29.11 11.00 8.58
CA HIS A 62 28.55 10.57 7.29
C HIS A 62 28.97 11.53 6.19
N ALA A 63 29.53 11.00 5.11
CA ALA A 63 30.11 11.81 4.03
C ALA A 63 29.16 12.84 3.40
N LEU A 64 27.85 12.62 3.47
CA LEU A 64 26.83 13.56 2.95
C LEU A 64 26.44 14.65 3.97
N THR A 65 26.94 14.62 5.22
CA THR A 65 26.50 15.56 6.25
C THR A 65 26.80 17.03 5.91
N PRO A 66 27.98 17.41 5.41
CA PRO A 66 28.25 18.79 5.01
C PRO A 66 27.24 19.28 3.95
N GLY A 67 27.04 18.52 2.88
CA GLY A 67 26.08 18.88 1.84
C GLY A 67 24.63 18.92 2.35
N ILE A 68 24.25 18.07 3.31
CA ILE A 68 22.91 18.15 3.93
C ILE A 68 22.76 19.47 4.71
N VAL A 69 23.79 19.89 5.44
CA VAL A 69 23.77 21.18 6.15
C VAL A 69 23.66 22.33 5.16
N GLU A 70 24.42 22.30 4.08
CA GLU A 70 24.34 23.29 3.00
C GLU A 70 22.93 23.32 2.38
N ALA A 71 22.32 22.16 2.09
CA ALA A 71 20.94 22.11 1.61
C ALA A 71 19.96 22.73 2.62
N ILE A 72 20.15 22.51 3.93
CA ILE A 72 19.30 23.12 4.96
C ILE A 72 19.44 24.63 4.97
N ILE A 73 20.65 25.18 4.83
CA ILE A 73 20.89 26.63 4.78
C ILE A 73 20.18 27.28 3.58
N HIS A 74 20.03 26.57 2.49
CA HIS A 74 19.29 27.00 1.31
C HIS A 74 17.79 26.71 1.35
N ALA A 75 17.26 26.19 2.46
CA ALA A 75 15.87 25.80 2.50
C ALA A 75 14.91 26.99 2.46
N GLU A 76 13.90 26.86 1.62
CA GLU A 76 12.81 27.82 1.45
C GLU A 76 11.48 27.18 1.86
N GLU A 77 10.56 28.00 2.36
CA GLU A 77 9.20 27.54 2.65
C GLU A 77 8.45 27.25 1.34
N ARG A 78 7.88 26.03 1.27
CA ARG A 78 7.05 25.57 0.15
C ARG A 78 5.80 24.87 0.70
N ASN A 79 4.71 24.95 -0.03
CA ASN A 79 3.45 24.25 0.27
C ASN A 79 3.00 24.41 1.76
N HIS A 80 2.97 25.67 2.24
CA HIS A 80 2.35 26.13 3.48
C HIS A 80 2.99 25.74 4.83
N ASP A 81 3.78 24.73 4.93
CA ASP A 81 4.35 24.27 6.21
C ASP A 81 5.55 23.33 6.00
N ARG A 82 6.14 23.39 4.83
CA ARG A 82 7.32 22.58 4.47
C ARG A 82 8.46 23.48 4.02
N TRP A 83 9.66 23.20 4.52
CA TRP A 83 10.90 23.79 4.07
C TRP A 83 11.63 22.78 3.21
N VAL A 84 12.04 23.21 2.04
CA VAL A 84 12.75 22.37 1.07
C VAL A 84 14.08 22.99 0.75
N GLY A 85 15.15 22.27 1.07
CA GLY A 85 16.51 22.65 0.71
C GLY A 85 17.07 21.70 -0.34
N GLU A 86 17.84 22.26 -1.27
CA GLU A 86 18.53 21.52 -2.33
C GLU A 86 19.94 22.07 -2.53
N THR A 87 20.92 21.17 -2.73
CA THR A 87 22.27 21.52 -3.15
C THR A 87 22.88 20.43 -4.02
N ARG A 88 23.83 20.81 -4.86
CA ARG A 88 24.74 19.88 -5.51
C ARG A 88 25.95 19.70 -4.62
N TYR A 89 26.30 18.47 -4.32
CA TYR A 89 27.36 18.15 -3.40
C TYR A 89 28.29 17.07 -3.96
N THR A 90 29.57 17.42 -4.01
CA THR A 90 30.62 16.45 -4.33
C THR A 90 31.15 15.87 -3.03
N PHE A 91 30.94 14.59 -2.80
CA PHE A 91 31.37 13.96 -1.56
C PHE A 91 32.67 13.18 -1.73
N PRO A 92 33.50 13.13 -0.66
CA PRO A 92 34.79 12.47 -0.73
C PRO A 92 34.65 10.96 -0.95
N THR A 93 35.46 10.42 -1.81
CA THR A 93 35.53 8.97 -2.01
C THR A 93 36.14 8.29 -0.80
N LEU A 94 35.39 7.37 -0.18
CA LEU A 94 35.84 6.60 0.98
C LEU A 94 36.60 5.33 0.58
N ILE A 95 36.80 5.07 -0.70
CA ILE A 95 37.53 3.92 -1.22
C ILE A 95 39.03 4.26 -1.34
N PRO A 96 39.93 3.53 -0.68
CA PRO A 96 41.35 3.78 -0.78
C PRO A 96 41.82 3.61 -2.23
N ASN A 97 42.69 4.55 -2.68
CA ASN A 97 43.30 4.54 -4.02
C ASN A 97 42.28 4.54 -5.18
N TYR A 98 41.14 5.17 -4.98
CA TYR A 98 40.18 5.37 -6.05
C TYR A 98 40.55 6.59 -6.89
N ASP A 99 40.98 6.35 -8.13
CA ASP A 99 41.33 7.38 -9.09
C ASP A 99 40.17 7.71 -10.08
N GLY A 100 38.95 7.27 -9.73
CA GLY A 100 37.75 7.53 -10.53
C GLY A 100 37.23 8.98 -10.38
N PRO A 101 36.18 9.35 -11.13
CA PRO A 101 35.58 10.66 -11.03
C PRO A 101 35.01 10.90 -9.64
N GLU A 102 35.01 12.15 -9.21
CA GLU A 102 34.33 12.60 -8.01
C GLU A 102 32.85 12.25 -8.09
N HIS A 103 32.28 11.85 -6.96
CA HIS A 103 30.86 11.50 -6.90
C HIS A 103 30.03 12.75 -6.59
N GLU A 104 29.32 13.23 -7.59
CA GLU A 104 28.36 14.33 -7.42
C GLU A 104 26.96 13.79 -7.19
N VAL A 105 26.25 14.38 -6.23
CA VAL A 105 24.86 14.07 -5.93
C VAL A 105 24.07 15.36 -5.74
N ILE A 106 22.78 15.28 -6.07
CA ILE A 106 21.81 16.31 -5.67
C ILE A 106 21.22 15.88 -4.33
N LEU A 107 21.48 16.67 -3.31
CA LEU A 107 20.90 16.46 -1.97
C LEU A 107 19.66 17.32 -1.81
N ARG A 108 18.59 16.69 -1.38
CA ARG A 108 17.31 17.33 -1.10
C ARG A 108 16.85 16.96 0.30
N ILE A 109 16.39 17.95 1.04
CA ILE A 109 15.81 17.75 2.36
C ILE A 109 14.47 18.45 2.47
N VAL A 110 13.50 17.78 3.07
CA VAL A 110 12.20 18.35 3.45
C VAL A 110 12.05 18.24 4.97
N PHE A 111 11.72 19.32 5.62
CA PHE A 111 11.39 19.34 7.04
C PHE A 111 10.15 20.20 7.30
N ASP A 112 9.48 19.96 8.42
CA ASP A 112 8.24 20.64 8.79
C ASP A 112 8.48 21.77 9.82
N SER A 113 7.43 22.52 10.11
CA SER A 113 7.45 23.61 11.10
C SER A 113 7.71 23.15 12.54
N GLU A 114 7.62 21.85 12.81
CA GLU A 114 7.97 21.22 14.08
C GLU A 114 9.41 20.67 14.08
N TYR A 115 10.20 21.03 13.06
CA TYR A 115 11.61 20.66 12.89
C TYR A 115 11.86 19.17 12.69
N HIS A 116 10.85 18.42 12.21
CA HIS A 116 11.03 17.02 11.88
C HIS A 116 11.50 16.87 10.42
N VAL A 117 12.53 16.06 10.23
CA VAL A 117 12.93 15.64 8.88
C VAL A 117 11.85 14.73 8.31
N ARG A 118 11.25 15.16 7.21
CA ARG A 118 10.18 14.45 6.53
C ARG A 118 10.69 13.61 5.38
N LEU A 119 11.64 14.14 4.61
CA LEU A 119 12.24 13.47 3.47
C LEU A 119 13.70 13.88 3.33
N LEU A 120 14.55 12.94 3.00
CA LEU A 120 15.95 13.17 2.64
C LEU A 120 16.28 12.31 1.43
N GLN A 121 16.77 12.93 0.36
CA GLN A 121 17.18 12.29 -0.87
C GLN A 121 18.63 12.61 -1.19
N ALA A 122 19.33 11.62 -1.74
CA ALA A 122 20.62 11.78 -2.40
C ALA A 122 20.48 11.15 -3.79
N ILE A 123 20.44 11.99 -4.80
CA ILE A 123 20.18 11.59 -6.19
C ILE A 123 21.49 11.70 -6.96
N PRO A 124 21.95 10.64 -7.61
CA PRO A 124 23.11 10.73 -8.51
C PRO A 124 22.89 11.79 -9.59
N ASP A 125 23.92 12.52 -9.94
CA ASP A 125 23.87 13.41 -11.10
C ASP A 125 23.90 12.58 -12.39
N PHE A 126 22.82 12.62 -13.14
CA PHE A 126 22.67 11.91 -14.41
C PHE A 126 22.99 12.77 -15.64
N THR A 127 23.48 14.00 -15.46
CA THR A 127 23.73 14.94 -16.59
C THR A 127 24.77 14.41 -17.57
N GLU A 128 25.75 13.64 -17.09
CA GLU A 128 26.78 13.00 -17.91
C GLU A 128 26.33 11.63 -18.48
N ALA A 129 25.17 11.12 -18.07
CA ALA A 129 24.67 9.84 -18.55
C ALA A 129 24.20 9.95 -20.01
N ARG A 130 24.70 9.05 -20.87
CA ARG A 130 24.26 8.98 -22.27
C ARG A 130 22.76 8.69 -22.39
N SER A 131 22.20 7.89 -21.48
CA SER A 131 20.78 7.58 -21.43
C SER A 131 20.43 7.06 -20.02
N VAL A 132 19.21 7.33 -19.57
CA VAL A 132 18.63 6.79 -18.34
C VAL A 132 17.35 6.03 -18.71
N ILE A 133 17.31 4.74 -18.40
CA ILE A 133 16.17 3.87 -18.68
C ILE A 133 15.67 3.29 -17.35
N GLY A 134 14.45 3.64 -16.97
CA GLY A 134 13.75 3.06 -15.82
C GLY A 134 12.73 2.03 -16.28
N LEU A 135 12.63 0.92 -15.56
CA LEU A 135 11.61 -0.11 -15.80
C LEU A 135 10.65 -0.15 -14.63
N ASP A 136 9.40 0.17 -14.90
CA ASP A 136 8.34 0.20 -13.89
C ASP A 136 7.01 -0.22 -14.54
N ALA A 137 6.26 -1.08 -13.86
CA ALA A 137 4.95 -1.53 -14.34
C ALA A 137 3.88 -0.44 -14.21
N HIS A 138 4.01 0.42 -13.20
CA HIS A 138 3.06 1.48 -12.86
C HIS A 138 3.80 2.78 -12.53
N PRO A 139 4.49 3.42 -13.52
CA PRO A 139 5.37 4.54 -13.27
C PRO A 139 4.58 5.79 -12.87
N THR A 140 4.92 6.34 -11.70
CA THR A 140 4.43 7.63 -11.20
C THR A 140 5.40 8.71 -11.61
N MET A 141 5.07 9.44 -12.66
CA MET A 141 6.00 10.37 -13.31
C MET A 141 6.52 11.48 -12.39
N PRO A 142 5.73 12.09 -11.49
CA PRO A 142 6.26 13.03 -10.51
C PRO A 142 7.43 12.46 -9.69
N LYS A 143 7.32 11.23 -9.20
CA LYS A 143 8.40 10.57 -8.45
C LYS A 143 9.61 10.24 -9.32
N TRP A 144 9.38 9.75 -10.53
CA TRP A 144 10.47 9.48 -11.48
C TRP A 144 11.28 10.74 -11.78
N LYS A 145 10.59 11.85 -12.11
CA LYS A 145 11.24 13.15 -12.36
C LYS A 145 11.97 13.70 -11.15
N ALA A 146 11.42 13.51 -9.94
CA ALA A 146 12.07 13.94 -8.71
C ALA A 146 13.33 13.12 -8.37
N ASN A 147 13.41 11.86 -8.79
CA ASN A 147 14.51 10.96 -8.42
C ASN A 147 15.54 10.73 -9.54
N THR A 148 15.31 11.28 -10.74
CA THR A 148 16.23 11.10 -11.87
C THR A 148 16.45 12.44 -12.60
N LEU A 149 15.86 12.57 -13.79
CA LEU A 149 15.94 13.76 -14.63
C LEU A 149 14.55 14.32 -14.86
N SER A 150 14.40 15.64 -14.82
CA SER A 150 13.14 16.31 -15.13
C SER A 150 12.64 16.02 -16.56
N SER A 151 13.55 15.70 -17.46
CA SER A 151 13.29 15.37 -18.88
C SER A 151 12.92 13.92 -19.12
N ILE A 152 12.90 13.06 -18.10
CA ILE A 152 12.49 11.67 -18.27
C ILE A 152 11.05 11.58 -18.72
N GLU A 153 10.77 10.77 -19.73
CA GLU A 153 9.44 10.59 -20.31
C GLU A 153 8.95 9.16 -20.13
N LYS A 154 7.65 9.03 -19.95
CA LYS A 154 7.00 7.72 -19.91
C LYS A 154 6.86 7.17 -21.33
N ASN A 155 7.46 6.02 -21.57
CA ASN A 155 7.24 5.25 -22.79
C ASN A 155 6.48 3.97 -22.46
N GLN A 156 5.22 3.90 -22.84
CA GLN A 156 4.36 2.77 -22.55
C GLN A 156 4.60 1.68 -23.61
N ILE A 157 5.20 0.56 -23.19
CA ILE A 157 5.49 -0.59 -24.08
C ILE A 157 4.21 -1.34 -24.43
N ILE A 158 3.31 -1.48 -23.45
CA ILE A 158 2.00 -2.13 -23.61
C ILE A 158 0.94 -1.10 -23.24
N ASN A 159 0.01 -0.79 -24.14
CA ASN A 159 -1.10 0.12 -23.84
C ASN A 159 -2.07 -0.50 -22.82
N SER A 160 -2.98 0.29 -22.25
CA SER A 160 -3.90 -0.15 -21.19
C SER A 160 -4.75 -1.35 -21.62
N ASP A 161 -5.29 -1.34 -22.85
CA ASP A 161 -6.16 -2.40 -23.37
C ASP A 161 -5.39 -3.70 -23.60
N ASP A 162 -4.15 -3.60 -24.09
CA ASP A 162 -3.30 -4.76 -24.31
C ASP A 162 -2.69 -5.27 -23.01
N ASN A 163 -2.49 -4.42 -21.99
CA ASN A 163 -2.05 -4.83 -20.66
C ASN A 163 -3.05 -5.80 -20.00
N HIS A 164 -4.35 -5.49 -20.10
CA HIS A 164 -5.40 -6.38 -19.63
C HIS A 164 -5.34 -7.75 -20.33
N LYS A 165 -5.24 -7.76 -21.66
CA LYS A 165 -5.12 -9.00 -22.45
C LYS A 165 -3.82 -9.75 -22.13
N TRP A 166 -2.71 -9.04 -22.00
CA TRP A 166 -1.42 -9.64 -21.64
C TRP A 166 -1.48 -10.30 -20.27
N ARG A 167 -2.02 -9.62 -19.27
CA ARG A 167 -2.18 -10.16 -17.92
C ARG A 167 -3.02 -11.46 -17.92
N ARG A 168 -4.15 -11.46 -18.61
CA ARG A 168 -5.02 -12.63 -18.69
C ARG A 168 -4.45 -13.75 -19.54
N ASN A 169 -3.95 -13.44 -20.71
CA ASN A 169 -3.60 -14.46 -21.69
C ASN A 169 -2.15 -14.97 -21.56
N GLN A 170 -1.23 -14.13 -21.09
CA GLN A 170 0.18 -14.51 -20.95
C GLN A 170 0.54 -14.89 -19.53
N ARG A 171 -0.08 -14.26 -18.53
CA ARG A 171 0.16 -14.57 -17.13
C ARG A 171 -0.94 -15.44 -16.51
N ASN A 172 -2.04 -15.64 -17.22
CA ASN A 172 -3.21 -16.33 -16.71
C ASN A 172 -3.67 -15.81 -15.33
N LEU A 173 -3.54 -14.48 -15.11
CA LEU A 173 -3.90 -13.80 -13.87
C LEU A 173 -5.25 -13.13 -14.03
N THR A 174 -6.21 -13.53 -13.19
CA THR A 174 -7.55 -12.92 -13.11
C THR A 174 -7.68 -12.15 -11.80
N ILE A 175 -8.14 -10.90 -11.86
CA ILE A 175 -8.39 -10.07 -10.69
C ILE A 175 -9.90 -9.89 -10.51
N VAL A 176 -10.40 -10.30 -9.34
CA VAL A 176 -11.82 -10.22 -8.97
C VAL A 176 -11.99 -9.19 -7.87
N GLN A 177 -12.70 -8.10 -8.15
CA GLN A 177 -13.06 -7.11 -7.12
C GLN A 177 -14.30 -7.58 -6.37
N VAL A 178 -14.20 -7.65 -5.03
CA VAL A 178 -15.30 -8.06 -4.14
C VAL A 178 -15.94 -6.82 -3.53
N GLY A 179 -17.12 -6.46 -4.03
CA GLY A 179 -17.89 -5.32 -3.57
C GLY A 179 -17.20 -3.95 -3.73
N ASP A 180 -17.85 -2.91 -3.22
CA ASP A 180 -17.32 -1.54 -3.13
C ASP A 180 -16.92 -1.21 -1.67
N ASN A 181 -15.91 -1.92 -1.16
CA ASN A 181 -15.50 -1.82 0.24
C ASN A 181 -14.56 -0.64 0.46
N LYS A 182 -15.12 0.50 0.86
CA LYS A 182 -14.36 1.66 1.30
C LYS A 182 -13.75 1.40 2.67
N ASN A 183 -12.49 1.85 2.85
CA ASN A 183 -11.80 1.76 4.14
C ASN A 183 -11.67 0.34 4.73
N THR A 184 -11.58 -0.68 3.90
CA THR A 184 -11.33 -2.04 4.35
C THR A 184 -10.10 -2.06 5.26
N TRP A 185 -10.29 -2.53 6.49
CA TRP A 185 -9.23 -2.59 7.49
C TRP A 185 -8.53 -1.26 7.81
N THR A 186 -9.28 -0.16 7.81
CA THR A 186 -8.81 1.08 8.41
C THR A 186 -9.29 1.20 9.86
N LYS A 187 -8.44 1.61 10.73
CA LYS A 187 -8.52 1.96 12.17
C LYS A 187 -9.56 1.28 13.08
N LYS A 188 -10.88 1.35 12.85
CA LYS A 188 -11.90 0.88 13.78
C LYS A 188 -12.98 0.04 13.12
N ASP A 189 -13.22 0.26 11.84
CA ASP A 189 -14.25 -0.46 11.08
C ASP A 189 -13.60 -1.60 10.31
N PHE A 190 -13.02 -2.47 11.08
CA PHE A 190 -12.46 -3.70 10.60
C PHE A 190 -13.58 -4.55 10.03
N SER A 191 -13.55 -4.80 8.73
CA SER A 191 -14.49 -5.71 8.07
C SER A 191 -14.15 -7.17 8.39
N ASP A 192 -13.84 -7.44 9.67
CA ASP A 192 -13.40 -8.75 10.14
C ASP A 192 -14.33 -9.89 9.70
N PRO A 193 -15.67 -9.78 9.85
CA PRO A 193 -16.59 -10.81 9.37
C PRO A 193 -16.48 -11.05 7.85
N LYS A 194 -16.32 -9.99 7.05
CA LYS A 194 -16.23 -10.12 5.59
C LYS A 194 -14.96 -10.85 5.15
N VAL A 195 -13.82 -10.51 5.76
CA VAL A 195 -12.54 -11.18 5.46
C VAL A 195 -12.60 -12.64 5.88
N ARG A 196 -13.14 -12.93 7.06
CA ARG A 196 -13.31 -14.30 7.55
C ARG A 196 -14.18 -15.12 6.60
N ILE A 197 -15.35 -14.62 6.22
CA ILE A 197 -16.25 -15.30 5.27
C ILE A 197 -15.55 -15.54 3.94
N LEU A 198 -14.83 -14.54 3.42
CA LEU A 198 -14.11 -14.69 2.16
C LEU A 198 -12.98 -15.72 2.26
N CYS A 199 -12.24 -15.77 3.37
CA CYS A 199 -11.25 -16.84 3.61
C CYS A 199 -11.89 -18.22 3.64
N ASP A 200 -13.04 -18.39 4.31
CA ASP A 200 -13.78 -19.66 4.38
C ASP A 200 -14.24 -20.11 2.99
N GLU A 201 -14.78 -19.17 2.17
CA GLU A 201 -15.24 -19.46 0.82
C GLU A 201 -14.08 -19.83 -0.12
N LEU A 202 -13.01 -19.05 -0.10
CA LEU A 202 -11.83 -19.33 -0.94
C LEU A 202 -11.19 -20.66 -0.57
N ARG A 203 -11.08 -20.98 0.72
CA ARG A 203 -10.59 -22.27 1.18
C ARG A 203 -11.47 -23.42 0.74
N HIS A 204 -12.79 -23.25 0.80
CA HIS A 204 -13.74 -24.26 0.34
C HIS A 204 -13.62 -24.49 -1.17
N LYS A 205 -13.54 -23.42 -1.95
CA LYS A 205 -13.51 -23.53 -3.42
C LYS A 205 -12.19 -24.04 -3.97
N TYR A 206 -11.07 -23.54 -3.43
CA TYR A 206 -9.73 -23.80 -3.97
C TYR A 206 -8.92 -24.80 -3.14
N GLU A 207 -9.46 -25.27 -2.02
CA GLU A 207 -8.79 -26.22 -1.14
C GLU A 207 -7.33 -25.83 -0.84
N ASN A 208 -6.37 -26.68 -1.19
CA ASN A 208 -4.94 -26.42 -0.99
C ASN A 208 -4.36 -25.41 -2.00
N GLY A 209 -5.09 -24.99 -3.00
CA GLY A 209 -4.72 -23.94 -3.95
C GLY A 209 -4.92 -22.52 -3.41
N PHE A 210 -5.45 -22.37 -2.17
CA PHE A 210 -5.58 -21.11 -1.47
C PHE A 210 -4.93 -21.18 -0.09
N ARG A 211 -3.79 -20.51 0.09
CA ARG A 211 -3.04 -20.49 1.36
C ARG A 211 -2.55 -19.10 1.76
N THR A 212 -2.68 -18.11 0.88
CA THR A 212 -1.93 -16.88 1.00
C THR A 212 -2.80 -15.64 0.96
N GLY A 213 -2.32 -14.56 1.62
CA GLY A 213 -2.98 -13.28 1.56
C GLY A 213 -2.04 -12.10 1.80
N ILE A 214 -2.40 -10.94 1.23
CA ILE A 214 -1.65 -9.68 1.36
C ILE A 214 -2.56 -8.62 1.97
N THR A 215 -2.03 -7.90 2.96
CA THR A 215 -2.78 -6.85 3.66
C THR A 215 -1.84 -5.76 4.21
N ALA A 216 -2.39 -4.80 4.97
CA ALA A 216 -1.56 -3.82 5.67
C ALA A 216 -0.80 -4.49 6.85
N LYS A 217 0.45 -4.08 7.10
CA LYS A 217 1.36 -4.68 8.09
C LYS A 217 0.72 -4.94 9.46
N ARG A 218 -0.13 -4.05 9.93
CA ARG A 218 -0.79 -4.18 11.24
C ARG A 218 -1.82 -5.31 11.31
N PHE A 219 -2.32 -5.77 10.16
CA PHE A 219 -3.37 -6.80 10.05
C PHE A 219 -2.88 -8.16 9.56
N THR A 220 -1.59 -8.34 9.34
CA THR A 220 -1.04 -9.63 8.89
C THR A 220 -1.37 -10.77 9.84
N LYS A 221 -1.29 -10.53 11.16
CA LYS A 221 -1.62 -11.55 12.16
C LYS A 221 -3.10 -11.91 12.18
N ASP A 222 -3.96 -10.91 11.99
CA ASP A 222 -5.42 -11.12 11.95
C ASP A 222 -5.79 -11.91 10.69
N LEU A 223 -5.22 -11.56 9.53
CA LEU A 223 -5.40 -12.32 8.30
C LEU A 223 -4.89 -13.75 8.43
N GLN A 224 -3.70 -13.95 8.99
CA GLN A 224 -3.16 -15.28 9.24
C GLN A 224 -4.07 -16.12 10.15
N GLN A 225 -4.67 -15.50 11.17
CA GLN A 225 -5.63 -16.16 12.06
C GLN A 225 -6.92 -16.56 11.31
N HIS A 226 -7.41 -15.71 10.39
CA HIS A 226 -8.60 -16.05 9.56
C HIS A 226 -8.31 -17.20 8.62
N LEU A 227 -7.16 -17.20 7.94
CA LEU A 227 -6.73 -18.32 7.11
C LEU A 227 -6.63 -19.63 7.91
N THR A 228 -6.03 -19.56 9.11
CA THR A 228 -5.93 -20.73 10.01
C THR A 228 -7.32 -21.23 10.42
N ASN A 229 -8.23 -20.34 10.80
CA ASN A 229 -9.60 -20.68 11.20
C ASN A 229 -10.41 -21.29 10.04
N ALA A 230 -10.14 -20.86 8.80
CA ALA A 230 -10.72 -21.45 7.58
C ALA A 230 -10.14 -22.83 7.25
N GLY A 231 -9.21 -23.36 8.04
CA GLY A 231 -8.58 -24.67 7.83
C GLY A 231 -7.47 -24.67 6.78
N VAL A 232 -6.82 -23.52 6.58
CA VAL A 232 -5.63 -23.44 5.73
C VAL A 232 -4.43 -23.99 6.48
N ASP A 233 -3.79 -24.99 5.92
CA ASP A 233 -2.55 -25.57 6.44
C ASP A 233 -1.37 -24.66 6.10
N SER A 234 -0.62 -24.22 7.13
CA SER A 234 0.56 -23.36 6.98
C SER A 234 0.28 -22.07 6.18
N PRO A 235 -0.66 -21.21 6.62
CA PRO A 235 -1.00 -20.00 5.92
C PRO A 235 0.18 -19.03 5.88
N ASP A 236 0.39 -18.38 4.73
CA ASP A 236 1.41 -17.37 4.55
C ASP A 236 0.79 -16.00 4.26
N THR A 237 1.29 -14.96 4.94
CA THR A 237 0.77 -13.61 4.82
C THR A 237 1.86 -12.59 4.64
N LEU A 238 1.70 -11.73 3.64
CA LEU A 238 2.58 -10.60 3.39
C LEU A 238 1.86 -9.28 3.69
N TYR A 239 2.64 -8.21 3.74
CA TYR A 239 2.10 -6.86 3.83
C TYR A 239 2.61 -5.98 2.69
N PHE A 240 1.81 -5.00 2.31
CA PHE A 240 2.17 -4.03 1.28
C PHE A 240 3.53 -3.40 1.55
N GLY A 241 4.43 -3.45 0.57
CA GLY A 241 5.81 -2.98 0.65
C GLY A 241 6.84 -4.06 1.00
N ASN A 242 6.44 -5.20 1.58
CA ASN A 242 7.33 -6.36 1.82
C ASN A 242 7.23 -7.42 0.73
N GLU A 243 6.22 -7.37 -0.11
CA GLU A 243 5.99 -8.30 -1.21
C GLU A 243 7.05 -8.22 -2.33
N LYS A 244 7.88 -7.17 -2.34
CA LYS A 244 8.80 -6.87 -3.46
C LYS A 244 9.91 -7.92 -3.68
N SER A 245 10.21 -8.75 -2.69
CA SER A 245 11.31 -9.72 -2.74
C SER A 245 10.86 -11.16 -2.52
N VAL A 246 9.56 -11.45 -2.60
CA VAL A 246 8.99 -12.77 -2.30
C VAL A 246 8.47 -13.39 -3.60
N GLU A 247 8.80 -14.65 -3.84
CA GLU A 247 8.36 -15.46 -5.00
C GLU A 247 7.39 -16.57 -4.59
N ASP A 248 7.08 -16.67 -3.29
CA ASP A 248 6.40 -17.83 -2.71
C ASP A 248 4.91 -17.96 -3.10
N PHE A 249 4.33 -16.93 -3.73
CA PHE A 249 2.91 -16.92 -4.12
C PHE A 249 2.67 -17.32 -5.59
N ASP A 250 3.73 -17.65 -6.31
CA ASP A 250 3.65 -17.95 -7.75
C ASP A 250 2.88 -19.24 -8.06
N SER A 251 2.88 -20.18 -7.12
CA SER A 251 2.21 -21.48 -7.26
C SER A 251 0.77 -21.52 -6.73
N GLU A 252 0.25 -20.41 -6.20
CA GLU A 252 -1.11 -20.35 -5.65
C GLU A 252 -2.15 -20.23 -6.78
N GLN A 253 -3.22 -20.99 -6.69
CA GLN A 253 -4.36 -20.92 -7.64
C GLN A 253 -5.30 -19.77 -7.30
N ALA A 254 -5.37 -19.42 -6.01
CA ALA A 254 -6.15 -18.29 -5.53
C ALA A 254 -5.38 -17.50 -4.48
N GLY A 255 -5.64 -16.18 -4.44
CA GLY A 255 -5.07 -15.27 -3.47
C GLY A 255 -6.05 -14.23 -2.97
N LEU A 256 -5.77 -13.68 -1.80
CA LEU A 256 -6.57 -12.61 -1.19
C LEU A 256 -5.72 -11.36 -1.00
N VAL A 257 -6.20 -10.23 -1.53
CA VAL A 257 -5.66 -8.90 -1.22
C VAL A 257 -6.72 -8.11 -0.46
N ALA A 258 -6.49 -7.86 0.82
CA ALA A 258 -7.47 -7.21 1.69
C ALA A 258 -6.98 -5.84 2.17
N GLY A 259 -7.72 -4.80 1.82
CA GLY A 259 -7.39 -3.41 2.12
C GLY A 259 -6.35 -2.80 1.18
N CYS A 260 -5.81 -1.66 1.58
CA CYS A 260 -4.76 -0.94 0.87
C CYS A 260 -3.88 -0.15 1.85
N ILE A 261 -2.78 0.41 1.36
CA ILE A 261 -2.03 1.43 2.09
C ILE A 261 -2.78 2.75 1.98
N SER A 262 -3.05 3.40 3.11
CA SER A 262 -3.53 4.78 3.14
C SER A 262 -2.42 5.66 3.72
N PRO A 263 -1.67 6.38 2.90
CA PRO A 263 -0.63 7.28 3.39
C PRO A 263 -1.27 8.45 4.16
N SER A 264 -0.53 9.04 5.09
CA SER A 264 -0.97 10.29 5.70
C SER A 264 -0.95 11.43 4.67
N SER A 265 -1.82 12.42 4.87
CA SER A 265 -1.78 13.63 4.04
C SER A 265 -0.41 14.34 4.10
N ASP A 266 0.28 14.25 5.23
CA ASP A 266 1.61 14.83 5.39
C ASP A 266 2.63 14.18 4.44
N HIS A 267 2.54 12.86 4.22
CA HIS A 267 3.45 12.20 3.27
C HIS A 267 3.28 12.70 1.84
N ILE A 268 2.05 12.96 1.42
CA ILE A 268 1.80 13.54 0.09
C ILE A 268 2.24 15.00 0.03
N LYS A 269 2.00 15.80 1.10
CA LYS A 269 2.51 17.18 1.21
C LYS A 269 4.03 17.25 1.10
N ASP A 270 4.75 16.30 1.69
CA ASP A 270 6.22 16.24 1.62
C ASP A 270 6.69 16.11 0.15
N TRP A 271 6.02 15.28 -0.65
CA TRP A 271 6.30 15.15 -2.08
C TRP A 271 5.87 16.39 -2.89
N ILE A 272 4.70 16.95 -2.60
CA ILE A 272 4.19 18.16 -3.25
C ILE A 272 5.17 19.33 -3.02
N ALA A 273 5.65 19.53 -1.79
CA ALA A 273 6.65 20.54 -1.48
C ALA A 273 7.98 20.29 -2.21
N LEU A 274 8.46 19.03 -2.23
CA LEU A 274 9.68 18.66 -2.94
C LEU A 274 9.61 18.95 -4.43
N LEU A 275 8.44 18.78 -5.05
CA LEU A 275 8.18 19.02 -6.47
C LEU A 275 7.90 20.50 -6.79
N ASP A 276 7.90 21.37 -5.79
CA ASP A 276 7.53 22.79 -5.91
C ASP A 276 6.12 22.98 -6.50
N LYS A 277 5.15 22.28 -5.91
CA LYS A 277 3.76 22.22 -6.34
C LYS A 277 2.82 22.77 -5.27
N ASP A 278 1.62 23.22 -5.68
CA ASP A 278 0.59 23.73 -4.78
C ASP A 278 -0.63 22.78 -4.74
N ALA A 279 -0.69 21.98 -3.67
CA ALA A 279 -1.84 21.14 -3.40
C ALA A 279 -2.02 20.94 -1.88
N LYS A 280 -3.27 20.92 -1.44
CA LYS A 280 -3.62 20.70 -0.03
C LYS A 280 -4.77 19.70 0.10
N PRO A 281 -4.83 18.94 1.20
CA PRO A 281 -5.94 18.03 1.42
C PRO A 281 -7.25 18.80 1.60
N LYS A 282 -8.30 18.33 0.94
CA LYS A 282 -9.65 18.87 1.12
C LYS A 282 -10.15 18.52 2.51
N ARG A 283 -10.54 19.54 3.32
CA ARG A 283 -11.05 19.40 4.69
C ARG A 283 -12.57 19.52 4.73
N ASP A 284 -13.32 18.66 4.07
CA ASP A 284 -14.77 18.63 4.21
C ASP A 284 -15.19 17.49 5.12
N VAL A 285 -15.89 17.82 6.18
CA VAL A 285 -16.33 16.88 7.23
C VAL A 285 -17.39 15.89 6.70
N GLU A 286 -18.12 16.25 5.65
CA GLU A 286 -19.17 15.41 5.06
C GLU A 286 -18.63 14.32 4.11
N ASP A 287 -17.43 14.49 3.55
CA ASP A 287 -16.81 13.57 2.59
C ASP A 287 -15.79 12.59 3.23
N SER A 288 -15.79 12.44 4.55
CA SER A 288 -14.82 11.60 5.28
C SER A 288 -14.82 10.12 4.86
N TYR A 289 -15.84 9.68 4.14
CA TYR A 289 -15.98 8.31 3.62
C TYR A 289 -15.45 8.10 2.19
N GLN A 290 -15.03 9.15 1.48
CA GLN A 290 -14.60 9.04 0.08
C GLN A 290 -13.07 8.97 -0.11
N GLY A 291 -12.30 8.85 0.98
CA GLY A 291 -10.84 8.86 0.93
C GLY A 291 -10.26 10.28 0.91
N GLN A 292 -8.94 10.39 0.81
CA GLN A 292 -8.24 11.68 0.71
C GLN A 292 -8.48 12.28 -0.66
N LYS A 293 -8.95 13.54 -0.69
CA LYS A 293 -9.04 14.35 -1.90
C LYS A 293 -8.15 15.57 -1.76
N TRP A 294 -7.70 16.09 -2.88
CA TRP A 294 -6.78 17.23 -2.93
C TRP A 294 -7.40 18.40 -3.69
N VAL A 295 -7.01 19.62 -3.34
CA VAL A 295 -7.41 20.87 -4.00
C VAL A 295 -6.17 21.76 -4.12
N GLY A 296 -6.17 22.65 -5.10
CA GLY A 296 -5.05 23.52 -5.47
C GLY A 296 -4.78 23.42 -6.96
N GLU A 297 -3.81 24.20 -7.44
CA GLU A 297 -3.46 24.24 -8.85
C GLU A 297 -2.91 22.87 -9.34
N ASP A 298 -2.17 22.18 -8.46
CA ASP A 298 -1.53 20.88 -8.75
C ASP A 298 -2.20 19.71 -8.01
N ALA A 299 -3.53 19.77 -7.79
CA ALA A 299 -4.26 18.71 -7.11
C ALA A 299 -4.15 17.35 -7.82
N ASP A 300 -4.06 17.34 -9.14
CA ASP A 300 -3.85 16.15 -9.98
C ASP A 300 -2.52 15.45 -9.68
N VAL A 301 -1.45 16.22 -9.44
CA VAL A 301 -0.15 15.66 -9.03
C VAL A 301 -0.25 14.99 -7.66
N ALA A 302 -0.97 15.59 -6.71
CA ALA A 302 -1.19 15.00 -5.40
C ALA A 302 -2.03 13.71 -5.47
N GLU A 303 -3.03 13.68 -6.34
CA GLU A 303 -3.85 12.49 -6.57
C GLU A 303 -3.05 11.38 -7.28
N GLU A 304 -2.18 11.70 -8.25
CA GLU A 304 -1.26 10.74 -8.87
C GLU A 304 -0.29 10.13 -7.83
N LEU A 305 0.27 10.95 -6.93
CA LEU A 305 1.14 10.49 -5.85
C LEU A 305 0.40 9.60 -4.84
N LEU A 306 -0.86 9.92 -4.55
CA LEU A 306 -1.70 9.11 -3.68
C LEU A 306 -2.03 7.77 -4.33
N ALA A 307 -2.38 7.78 -5.62
CA ALA A 307 -2.67 6.59 -6.41
C ALA A 307 -1.47 5.63 -6.48
N ASP A 308 -0.26 6.17 -6.62
CA ASP A 308 0.97 5.36 -6.61
C ASP A 308 1.10 4.48 -5.34
N ILE A 309 0.75 5.03 -4.20
CA ILE A 309 0.88 4.31 -2.93
C ILE A 309 -0.30 3.36 -2.73
N ARG A 310 -1.49 3.78 -3.12
CA ARG A 310 -2.76 3.12 -2.83
C ARG A 310 -3.13 2.11 -3.90
N GLU A 311 -3.38 2.58 -5.12
CA GLU A 311 -3.82 1.77 -6.25
C GLU A 311 -2.69 0.88 -6.77
N ASN A 312 -1.52 1.45 -7.05
CA ASN A 312 -0.36 0.69 -7.54
C ASN A 312 0.14 -0.31 -6.50
N GLY A 313 0.02 0.00 -5.21
CA GLY A 313 0.32 -0.95 -4.13
C GLY A 313 -0.55 -2.20 -4.19
N VAL A 314 -1.86 -2.04 -4.44
CA VAL A 314 -2.79 -3.18 -4.62
C VAL A 314 -2.47 -3.94 -5.90
N LEU A 315 -2.21 -3.25 -7.01
CA LEU A 315 -1.84 -3.89 -8.28
C LEU A 315 -0.53 -4.69 -8.19
N GLN A 316 0.47 -4.15 -7.48
CA GLN A 316 1.72 -4.85 -7.21
C GLN A 316 1.48 -6.11 -6.36
N ALA A 317 0.61 -6.05 -5.37
CA ALA A 317 0.22 -7.19 -4.56
C ALA A 317 -0.45 -8.28 -5.41
N CYS A 318 -1.42 -7.92 -6.25
CA CYS A 318 -2.04 -8.86 -7.21
C CYS A 318 -1.01 -9.48 -8.15
N GLY A 319 -0.03 -8.69 -8.58
CA GLY A 319 1.04 -9.13 -9.47
C GLY A 319 2.03 -10.12 -8.85
N ARG A 320 1.91 -10.49 -7.56
CA ARG A 320 2.73 -11.54 -6.93
C ARG A 320 2.26 -12.94 -7.27
N TYR A 321 1.00 -13.05 -7.61
CA TYR A 321 0.41 -14.30 -8.08
C TYR A 321 0.64 -14.47 -9.59
N ALA A 322 0.76 -15.71 -10.06
CA ALA A 322 1.01 -16.05 -11.47
C ALA A 322 2.17 -15.21 -12.09
N ARG A 323 3.27 -15.06 -11.36
CA ARG A 323 4.39 -14.19 -11.77
C ARG A 323 5.21 -14.78 -12.92
N SER A 324 5.38 -16.07 -12.91
CA SER A 324 6.20 -16.82 -13.87
C SER A 324 5.45 -18.01 -14.46
N PRO A 325 4.37 -17.79 -15.24
CA PRO A 325 3.59 -18.88 -15.77
C PRO A 325 4.45 -19.69 -16.74
N GLN A 326 4.88 -20.86 -16.28
CA GLN A 326 5.67 -21.78 -17.10
C GLN A 326 4.78 -22.74 -17.90
N GLN A 327 3.53 -22.88 -17.47
CA GLN A 327 2.53 -23.72 -18.11
C GLN A 327 1.21 -22.96 -18.28
N PRO A 328 0.41 -23.28 -19.29
CA PRO A 328 -0.88 -22.62 -19.54
C PRO A 328 -1.88 -22.76 -18.38
N ASP A 329 -1.70 -23.78 -17.52
CA ASP A 329 -2.57 -24.08 -16.40
C ASP A 329 -2.10 -23.44 -15.06
N ASP A 330 -0.93 -22.82 -15.06
CA ASP A 330 -0.36 -22.14 -13.87
C ASP A 330 -0.95 -20.74 -13.68
N GLY A 331 -2.27 -20.62 -13.64
CA GLY A 331 -2.96 -19.36 -13.45
C GLY A 331 -3.36 -19.10 -12.00
N ALA A 332 -3.63 -17.84 -11.68
CA ALA A 332 -4.15 -17.47 -10.38
C ALA A 332 -5.36 -16.54 -10.48
N ILE A 333 -6.28 -16.68 -9.54
CA ILE A 333 -7.40 -15.75 -9.33
C ILE A 333 -7.16 -15.00 -8.04
N VAL A 334 -7.06 -13.68 -8.10
CA VAL A 334 -6.83 -12.82 -6.93
C VAL A 334 -8.09 -12.06 -6.58
N TYR A 335 -8.61 -12.31 -5.39
CA TYR A 335 -9.77 -11.63 -4.85
C TYR A 335 -9.32 -10.38 -4.10
N VAL A 336 -9.86 -9.24 -4.48
CA VAL A 336 -9.47 -7.93 -3.96
C VAL A 336 -10.63 -7.34 -3.17
N LEU A 337 -10.48 -7.28 -1.85
CA LEU A 337 -11.45 -6.70 -0.92
C LEU A 337 -11.07 -5.26 -0.60
N THR A 338 -11.19 -4.38 -1.56
CA THR A 338 -11.04 -2.91 -1.43
C THR A 338 -11.57 -2.24 -2.69
N ASN A 339 -12.01 -0.99 -2.57
CA ASN A 339 -12.52 -0.21 -3.71
C ASN A 339 -11.48 0.69 -4.38
N VAL A 340 -10.20 0.53 -4.04
CA VAL A 340 -9.13 1.35 -4.63
C VAL A 340 -8.55 0.75 -5.91
N LEU A 341 -9.01 -0.44 -6.31
CA LEU A 341 -8.61 -1.02 -7.57
C LEU A 341 -9.22 -0.19 -8.72
N PRO A 342 -8.43 0.32 -9.68
CA PRO A 342 -8.99 1.00 -10.84
C PRO A 342 -9.86 0.05 -11.67
N ASP A 343 -11.00 0.53 -12.17
CA ASP A 343 -12.01 -0.29 -12.85
C ASP A 343 -11.43 -1.09 -14.02
N GLU A 344 -10.48 -0.53 -14.76
CA GLU A 344 -9.80 -1.18 -15.89
C GLU A 344 -8.92 -2.38 -15.48
N TYR A 345 -8.64 -2.55 -14.19
CA TYR A 345 -7.85 -3.69 -13.69
C TYR A 345 -8.70 -4.82 -13.11
N ALA A 346 -9.97 -4.59 -12.82
CA ALA A 346 -10.88 -5.65 -12.41
C ALA A 346 -11.35 -6.46 -13.63
N ASP A 347 -11.01 -7.75 -13.65
CA ASP A 347 -11.48 -8.65 -14.71
C ASP A 347 -12.93 -9.08 -14.46
N LYS A 348 -13.32 -9.16 -13.20
CA LYS A 348 -14.67 -9.45 -12.72
C LYS A 348 -14.94 -8.60 -11.48
N GLN A 349 -16.15 -8.09 -11.37
CA GLN A 349 -16.67 -7.49 -10.16
C GLN A 349 -17.81 -8.36 -9.64
N VAL A 350 -17.76 -8.71 -8.37
CA VAL A 350 -18.78 -9.51 -7.70
C VAL A 350 -19.42 -8.72 -6.57
N ASP A 351 -20.58 -9.17 -6.13
CA ASP A 351 -21.29 -8.56 -5.01
C ASP A 351 -20.45 -8.58 -3.73
N ASP A 352 -20.75 -7.65 -2.84
CA ASP A 352 -20.09 -7.57 -1.55
C ASP A 352 -20.40 -8.79 -0.67
N VAL A 353 -19.48 -9.10 0.24
CA VAL A 353 -19.68 -10.16 1.23
C VAL A 353 -20.93 -9.87 2.08
N SER A 354 -21.87 -10.76 2.02
CA SER A 354 -23.10 -10.72 2.81
C SER A 354 -22.92 -11.46 4.13
N VAL A 355 -22.92 -10.72 5.24
CA VAL A 355 -22.81 -11.30 6.59
C VAL A 355 -24.20 -11.69 7.10
N PHE A 356 -24.34 -12.91 7.59
CA PHE A 356 -25.61 -13.37 8.14
C PHE A 356 -25.91 -12.80 9.53
N GLY A 357 -27.16 -12.39 9.72
CA GLY A 357 -27.68 -12.00 11.01
C GLY A 357 -28.12 -13.21 11.85
N LYS A 358 -28.59 -12.94 13.07
CA LYS A 358 -28.97 -14.00 14.02
C LYS A 358 -30.06 -14.93 13.49
N LYS A 359 -31.01 -14.42 12.72
CA LYS A 359 -32.11 -15.25 12.19
C LYS A 359 -31.67 -16.16 11.07
N GLU A 360 -30.85 -15.65 10.13
CA GLU A 360 -30.24 -16.48 9.10
C GLU A 360 -29.41 -17.60 9.72
N MET A 361 -28.61 -17.26 10.73
CA MET A 361 -27.81 -18.23 11.46
C MET A 361 -28.66 -19.31 12.15
N GLN A 362 -29.80 -18.97 12.76
CA GLN A 362 -30.74 -19.92 13.37
C GLN A 362 -31.31 -20.87 12.31
N ILE A 363 -31.70 -20.35 11.15
CA ILE A 363 -32.23 -21.16 10.03
C ILE A 363 -31.17 -22.18 9.61
N LEU A 364 -29.94 -21.74 9.40
CA LEU A 364 -28.86 -22.60 8.92
C LEU A 364 -28.39 -23.63 9.99
N ASP A 365 -28.36 -23.23 11.27
CA ASP A 365 -28.11 -24.16 12.37
C ASP A 365 -29.16 -25.27 12.40
N TYR A 366 -30.43 -24.93 12.14
CA TYR A 366 -31.49 -25.92 12.07
C TYR A 366 -31.31 -26.85 10.88
N VAL A 367 -30.99 -26.34 9.69
CA VAL A 367 -30.69 -27.17 8.51
C VAL A 367 -29.54 -28.11 8.80
N LEU A 368 -28.43 -27.61 9.33
CA LEU A 368 -27.24 -28.41 9.62
C LEU A 368 -27.47 -29.51 10.66
N SER A 369 -28.37 -29.26 11.63
CA SER A 369 -28.65 -30.23 12.71
C SER A 369 -29.60 -31.35 12.31
N HIS A 370 -30.12 -31.35 11.10
CA HIS A 370 -31.09 -32.32 10.59
C HIS A 370 -30.67 -32.89 9.24
N ASP A 371 -30.98 -34.15 9.00
CA ASP A 371 -30.74 -34.83 7.73
C ASP A 371 -31.93 -34.56 6.78
N GLY A 372 -31.92 -33.36 6.17
CA GLY A 372 -32.95 -32.87 5.28
C GLY A 372 -34.15 -32.23 5.97
N VAL A 373 -34.42 -30.98 5.61
CA VAL A 373 -35.54 -30.18 6.20
C VAL A 373 -36.31 -29.44 5.13
N THR A 374 -37.61 -29.31 5.36
CA THR A 374 -38.48 -28.47 4.54
C THR A 374 -38.61 -27.06 5.11
N PRO A 375 -38.86 -26.02 4.28
CA PRO A 375 -39.08 -24.65 4.78
C PRO A 375 -40.18 -24.52 5.82
N ASN A 376 -41.27 -25.30 5.70
CA ASN A 376 -42.37 -25.29 6.68
C ASN A 376 -41.94 -25.78 8.05
N ARG A 377 -41.07 -26.79 8.12
CA ARG A 377 -40.55 -27.30 9.39
C ARG A 377 -39.61 -26.30 10.06
N ILE A 378 -38.78 -25.60 9.29
CA ILE A 378 -37.90 -24.53 9.79
C ILE A 378 -38.74 -23.37 10.37
N ASP A 379 -39.81 -22.96 9.64
CA ASP A 379 -40.74 -21.90 10.10
C ASP A 379 -41.43 -22.23 11.42
N GLN A 380 -41.75 -23.51 11.66
CA GLN A 380 -42.41 -23.97 12.90
C GLN A 380 -41.44 -24.06 14.09
N GLU A 381 -40.17 -24.33 13.86
CA GLU A 381 -39.17 -24.63 14.89
C GLU A 381 -38.18 -23.48 15.16
N THR A 382 -38.27 -22.40 14.38
CA THR A 382 -37.41 -21.22 14.53
C THR A 382 -38.26 -19.96 14.72
N ASP A 383 -37.64 -18.88 15.26
CA ASP A 383 -38.27 -17.56 15.35
C ASP A 383 -38.33 -16.78 14.04
N ALA A 384 -37.95 -17.42 12.94
CA ALA A 384 -37.90 -16.79 11.62
C ALA A 384 -39.26 -16.86 10.92
N SER A 385 -39.68 -15.79 10.27
CA SER A 385 -40.89 -15.82 9.47
C SER A 385 -40.72 -16.68 8.24
N ARG A 386 -41.81 -17.29 7.75
CA ARG A 386 -41.79 -18.13 6.53
C ARG A 386 -41.10 -17.45 5.34
N LYS A 387 -41.38 -16.16 5.14
CA LYS A 387 -40.71 -15.38 4.09
C LYS A 387 -39.19 -15.35 4.30
N HIS A 388 -38.77 -15.08 5.52
CA HIS A 388 -37.35 -14.99 5.85
C HIS A 388 -36.63 -16.33 5.69
N VAL A 389 -37.30 -17.44 6.07
CA VAL A 389 -36.83 -18.81 5.81
C VAL A 389 -36.59 -19.03 4.31
N HIS A 390 -37.60 -18.75 3.48
CA HIS A 390 -37.49 -18.92 2.03
C HIS A 390 -36.40 -18.06 1.40
N ASP A 391 -36.33 -16.77 1.80
CA ASP A 391 -35.33 -15.85 1.27
C ASP A 391 -33.89 -16.33 1.62
N THR A 392 -33.67 -16.79 2.84
CA THR A 392 -32.38 -17.31 3.30
C THR A 392 -31.99 -18.59 2.58
N LEU A 393 -32.90 -19.57 2.50
CA LEU A 393 -32.65 -20.86 1.85
C LEU A 393 -32.37 -20.68 0.35
N ASN A 394 -33.16 -19.88 -0.35
CA ASN A 394 -32.95 -19.59 -1.77
C ASN A 394 -31.60 -18.91 -2.00
N LYS A 395 -31.27 -17.92 -1.19
CA LYS A 395 -29.99 -17.22 -1.25
C LYS A 395 -28.82 -18.21 -1.06
N CYS A 396 -28.87 -19.08 -0.07
CA CYS A 396 -27.83 -20.07 0.15
C CYS A 396 -27.76 -21.12 -0.97
N ARG A 397 -28.90 -21.51 -1.55
CA ARG A 397 -28.93 -22.40 -2.73
C ARG A 397 -28.26 -21.75 -3.93
N ASP A 398 -28.57 -20.47 -4.21
CA ASP A 398 -28.02 -19.74 -5.36
C ASP A 398 -26.48 -19.59 -5.26
N TYR A 399 -25.94 -19.61 -4.06
CA TYR A 399 -24.48 -19.65 -3.80
C TYR A 399 -23.92 -21.07 -3.58
N SER A 400 -24.71 -22.11 -3.92
CA SER A 400 -24.30 -23.52 -3.81
C SER A 400 -23.91 -23.99 -2.41
N TRP A 401 -24.42 -23.33 -1.36
CA TRP A 401 -24.19 -23.71 0.02
C TRP A 401 -25.13 -24.78 0.55
N LEU A 402 -26.27 -24.98 -0.10
CA LEU A 402 -27.26 -25.95 0.25
C LEU A 402 -27.51 -26.90 -0.92
N HIS A 403 -27.59 -28.18 -0.61
CA HIS A 403 -28.15 -29.17 -1.51
C HIS A 403 -29.65 -29.16 -1.40
N VAL A 404 -30.33 -29.30 -2.52
CA VAL A 404 -31.80 -29.29 -2.58
C VAL A 404 -32.27 -30.47 -3.36
N ASP A 405 -33.10 -31.31 -2.74
CA ASP A 405 -33.89 -32.34 -3.41
C ASP A 405 -35.28 -31.75 -3.71
N GLU A 406 -35.46 -31.37 -4.95
CA GLU A 406 -36.71 -30.78 -5.39
C GLU A 406 -37.89 -31.73 -5.25
N ASN A 407 -38.98 -31.25 -4.69
CA ASN A 407 -40.23 -32.05 -4.52
C ASN A 407 -40.10 -33.35 -3.71
N ALA A 408 -39.03 -33.51 -2.93
CA ALA A 408 -38.76 -34.76 -2.18
C ALA A 408 -39.54 -34.81 -0.83
N GLY A 409 -40.00 -33.70 -0.36
CA GLY A 409 -40.75 -33.61 0.90
C GLY A 409 -42.26 -33.82 0.79
N GLU A 410 -42.96 -33.81 1.91
CA GLU A 410 -44.41 -33.86 1.93
C GLU A 410 -45.04 -32.71 1.14
N TYR A 411 -46.10 -32.99 0.39
CA TYR A 411 -46.79 -32.06 -0.50
C TYR A 411 -45.90 -31.48 -1.61
N ASN A 412 -44.92 -32.23 -2.10
CA ASN A 412 -43.93 -31.79 -3.11
C ASN A 412 -43.11 -30.55 -2.65
N ALA A 413 -42.80 -30.48 -1.39
CA ALA A 413 -41.90 -29.44 -0.87
C ALA A 413 -40.46 -29.79 -1.15
N ASP A 414 -39.61 -28.81 -1.40
CA ASP A 414 -38.17 -29.00 -1.53
C ASP A 414 -37.57 -29.35 -0.15
N VAL A 415 -36.55 -30.20 -0.15
CA VAL A 415 -35.82 -30.64 1.03
C VAL A 415 -34.40 -30.09 0.94
N PHE A 416 -33.97 -29.38 1.96
CA PHE A 416 -32.66 -28.70 2.02
C PHE A 416 -31.72 -29.45 2.96
N TYR A 417 -30.46 -29.56 2.54
CA TYR A 417 -29.38 -30.20 3.29
C TYR A 417 -28.17 -29.26 3.35
N ALA A 418 -27.41 -29.33 4.44
CA ALA A 418 -26.18 -28.57 4.62
C ALA A 418 -25.10 -29.47 5.24
N ASP A 419 -23.92 -29.47 4.64
CA ASP A 419 -22.73 -30.14 5.18
C ASP A 419 -21.98 -29.23 6.18
N ARG A 420 -22.10 -27.95 6.00
CA ARG A 420 -21.49 -26.92 6.87
C ARG A 420 -22.36 -25.66 6.95
N ARG A 421 -22.10 -24.83 7.95
CA ARG A 421 -22.79 -23.54 8.12
C ARG A 421 -21.87 -22.41 7.67
N PRO A 422 -22.24 -21.62 6.66
CA PRO A 422 -21.56 -20.38 6.37
C PRO A 422 -21.95 -19.29 7.39
N ASP A 423 -21.04 -18.38 7.69
CA ASP A 423 -21.34 -17.17 8.46
C ASP A 423 -21.81 -16.00 7.57
N GLY A 424 -21.82 -16.21 6.27
CA GLY A 424 -22.25 -15.27 5.24
C GLY A 424 -22.03 -15.85 3.86
N LEU A 425 -22.21 -15.03 2.83
CA LEU A 425 -22.08 -15.43 1.42
C LEU A 425 -21.25 -14.43 0.65
N VAL A 426 -20.49 -14.93 -0.29
CA VAL A 426 -19.78 -14.14 -1.31
C VAL A 426 -19.67 -14.96 -2.60
N GLU A 427 -19.73 -14.30 -3.73
CA GLU A 427 -19.47 -14.93 -5.03
C GLU A 427 -17.95 -15.10 -5.23
N VAL A 428 -17.47 -16.32 -5.36
CA VAL A 428 -16.05 -16.65 -5.57
C VAL A 428 -15.84 -17.52 -6.81
#